data_5ee6c8530557741c88c057063155a3c7
#
_entry.id   5ee6c8530557741c88c057063155a3c7
#
_cell.length_a   1.000
_cell.length_b   1.000
_cell.length_c   1.000
_cell.angle_alpha   90.00
_cell.angle_beta   90.00
_cell.angle_gamma   90.00
#
_symmetry.space_group_name_H-M   'P 1'
#
loop_
_entity.id
_entity.type
_entity.pdbx_description
1 polymer ?
#
loop_
_entity_poly.entity_id
_entity_poly.type
_entity_poly.pdbx_seq_one_letter_code
_entity_poly.pdbx_strand_id
1 'polypeptide(L)'
;MMAQAASTVPSAVVVGMGRTGLSVARHLQRCGYSIAITDSRETPPEIEGIKALGSAVITRTGGFDVQLLERADIVVTSPGVPLDDPFFMQARARGLDIVGDIELFARSADAPVVGITGTNGKSTVTTLLGRMAERAGVRVRVGGNLGQPALDLLDRGPTDLYVLELSSFQLDTTHSLKLKAAVVLNVSADHLDRYATLRHYADSKARIYHNSETAVVNADEPEVVRMPRSGARVISFGLHNDADFTLSTPPSSPEPWLTRRGSPLMPVASLRISGRHNAANALATLALGDALRLPMQSMLDELRDFTGLP
;
A
#
# COMPACT_ATOMS: atom_id res chain seq x y z
N MET A 1 11.86 17.30 45.46
CA MET A 1 10.64 16.56 45.10
C MET A 1 10.46 16.67 43.61
N MET A 2 10.89 15.66 42.87
CA MET A 2 10.60 15.56 41.41
C MET A 2 9.14 15.10 41.30
N ALA A 3 8.29 15.93 40.71
CA ALA A 3 6.95 15.54 40.36
C ALA A 3 7.08 14.43 39.25
N GLN A 4 6.69 13.20 39.59
CA GLN A 4 6.41 12.18 38.59
C GLN A 4 5.29 12.74 37.72
N ALA A 5 5.62 13.08 36.47
CA ALA A 5 4.61 13.32 35.45
C ALA A 5 3.76 12.04 35.36
N ALA A 6 2.50 12.15 35.76
CA ALA A 6 1.55 11.08 35.58
C ALA A 6 1.52 10.79 34.04
N SER A 7 1.97 9.61 33.64
CA SER A 7 1.85 9.15 32.26
C SER A 7 0.36 9.05 31.95
N THR A 8 -0.17 10.09 31.29
CA THR A 8 -1.54 10.05 30.78
C THR A 8 -1.59 9.01 29.67
N VAL A 9 -2.53 8.07 29.74
CA VAL A 9 -2.79 7.08 28.69
C VAL A 9 -3.06 7.83 27.39
N PRO A 10 -2.28 7.60 26.32
CA PRO A 10 -2.49 8.31 25.05
C PRO A 10 -3.87 8.00 24.48
N SER A 11 -4.48 8.98 23.81
CA SER A 11 -5.83 8.86 23.29
C SER A 11 -5.88 9.04 21.77
N ALA A 12 -6.69 8.23 21.11
CA ALA A 12 -6.86 8.25 19.66
C ALA A 12 -8.33 8.34 19.28
N VAL A 13 -8.62 9.13 18.24
CA VAL A 13 -9.92 9.14 17.59
C VAL A 13 -9.79 8.45 16.24
N VAL A 14 -10.52 7.36 16.06
CA VAL A 14 -10.61 6.62 14.79
C VAL A 14 -11.83 7.10 14.02
N VAL A 15 -11.64 7.44 12.74
CA VAL A 15 -12.72 7.92 11.86
C VAL A 15 -12.99 6.88 10.78
N GLY A 16 -14.22 6.32 10.85
CA GLY A 16 -14.69 5.24 9.99
C GLY A 16 -14.68 3.88 10.69
N MET A 17 -15.82 3.18 10.68
CA MET A 17 -16.05 1.86 11.26
C MET A 17 -16.21 0.79 10.17
N GLY A 18 -15.33 0.80 9.16
CA GLY A 18 -15.14 -0.28 8.21
C GLY A 18 -14.03 -1.24 8.68
N ARG A 19 -13.66 -2.21 7.84
CA ARG A 19 -12.60 -3.20 8.11
C ARG A 19 -11.29 -2.53 8.56
N THR A 20 -10.90 -1.46 7.90
CA THR A 20 -9.70 -0.67 8.27
C THR A 20 -9.86 -0.06 9.66
N GLY A 21 -10.99 0.59 9.95
CA GLY A 21 -11.24 1.19 11.26
C GLY A 21 -11.22 0.19 12.41
N LEU A 22 -11.80 -1.01 12.21
CA LEU A 22 -11.72 -2.08 13.19
C LEU A 22 -10.28 -2.58 13.40
N SER A 23 -9.51 -2.75 12.32
CA SER A 23 -8.09 -3.12 12.37
C SER A 23 -7.26 -2.07 13.13
N VAL A 24 -7.48 -0.77 12.83
CA VAL A 24 -6.86 0.36 13.54
C VAL A 24 -7.20 0.33 15.02
N ALA A 25 -8.49 0.17 15.39
CA ALA A 25 -8.91 0.15 16.78
C ALA A 25 -8.27 -1.01 17.57
N ARG A 26 -8.20 -2.21 16.98
CA ARG A 26 -7.49 -3.36 17.57
C ARG A 26 -6.01 -3.08 17.80
N HIS A 27 -5.36 -2.50 16.80
CA HIS A 27 -3.93 -2.16 16.90
C HIS A 27 -3.67 -1.13 18.00
N LEU A 28 -4.42 -0.03 18.02
CA LEU A 28 -4.28 1.02 19.02
C LEU A 28 -4.58 0.50 20.44
N GLN A 29 -5.57 -0.39 20.60
CA GLN A 29 -5.85 -1.02 21.90
C GLN A 29 -4.65 -1.84 22.40
N ARG A 30 -4.01 -2.62 21.53
CA ARG A 30 -2.78 -3.35 21.89
C ARG A 30 -1.61 -2.42 22.23
N CYS A 31 -1.55 -1.25 21.59
CA CYS A 31 -0.57 -0.20 21.91
C CYS A 31 -0.91 0.58 23.18
N GLY A 32 -2.01 0.26 23.87
CA GLY A 32 -2.38 0.89 25.14
C GLY A 32 -3.07 2.25 25.01
N TYR A 33 -3.63 2.59 23.84
CA TYR A 33 -4.40 3.82 23.64
C TYR A 33 -5.81 3.71 24.23
N SER A 34 -6.30 4.81 24.78
CA SER A 34 -7.73 5.06 24.97
C SER A 34 -8.35 5.40 23.61
N ILE A 35 -9.44 4.72 23.23
CA ILE A 35 -9.98 4.80 21.88
C ILE A 35 -11.38 5.39 21.89
N ALA A 36 -11.59 6.41 21.06
CA ALA A 36 -12.89 6.82 20.59
C ALA A 36 -12.99 6.57 19.09
N ILE A 37 -14.16 6.12 18.61
CA ILE A 37 -14.38 5.87 17.18
C ILE A 37 -15.69 6.48 16.72
N THR A 38 -15.68 7.10 15.55
CA THR A 38 -16.83 7.78 14.97
C THR A 38 -17.04 7.39 13.50
N ASP A 39 -18.31 7.33 13.06
CA ASP A 39 -18.68 7.03 11.67
C ASP A 39 -19.90 7.88 11.26
N SER A 40 -19.92 8.37 10.03
CA SER A 40 -21.02 9.18 9.49
C SER A 40 -22.31 8.36 9.31
N ARG A 41 -22.22 7.05 9.18
CA ARG A 41 -23.36 6.14 9.02
C ARG A 41 -23.98 5.80 10.36
N GLU A 42 -25.32 5.64 10.40
CA GLU A 42 -26.04 5.15 11.57
C GLU A 42 -25.68 3.69 11.91
N THR A 43 -25.51 2.85 10.89
CA THR A 43 -25.19 1.43 11.03
C THR A 43 -23.94 1.08 10.22
N PRO A 44 -22.75 1.33 10.76
CA PRO A 44 -21.48 0.99 10.08
C PRO A 44 -21.30 -0.54 9.98
N PRO A 45 -20.58 -1.04 8.94
CA PRO A 45 -20.48 -2.48 8.68
C PRO A 45 -19.77 -3.27 9.78
N GLU A 46 -18.81 -2.66 10.52
CA GLU A 46 -18.05 -3.36 11.56
C GLU A 46 -18.46 -2.94 12.98
N ILE A 47 -19.68 -2.40 13.17
CA ILE A 47 -20.17 -1.91 14.46
C ILE A 47 -20.12 -3.01 15.55
N GLU A 48 -20.48 -4.26 15.23
CA GLU A 48 -20.42 -5.35 16.18
C GLU A 48 -18.98 -5.75 16.52
N GLY A 49 -18.08 -5.75 15.55
CA GLY A 49 -16.65 -5.95 15.78
C GLY A 49 -16.04 -4.88 16.69
N ILE A 50 -16.47 -3.62 16.55
CA ILE A 50 -16.05 -2.51 17.42
C ILE A 50 -16.61 -2.71 18.84
N LYS A 51 -17.89 -3.03 19.01
CA LYS A 51 -18.50 -3.31 20.34
C LYS A 51 -17.78 -4.46 21.06
N ALA A 52 -17.33 -5.47 20.32
CA ALA A 52 -16.58 -6.59 20.87
C ALA A 52 -15.21 -6.23 21.46
N LEU A 53 -14.67 -5.03 21.16
CA LEU A 53 -13.44 -4.52 21.77
C LEU A 53 -13.62 -4.12 23.26
N GLY A 54 -14.86 -4.03 23.72
CA GLY A 54 -15.20 -3.77 25.10
C GLY A 54 -15.76 -2.37 25.36
N SER A 55 -16.35 -2.20 26.53
CA SER A 55 -17.06 -0.96 26.93
C SER A 55 -16.14 0.27 27.10
N ALA A 56 -14.82 0.08 27.13
CA ALA A 56 -13.87 1.18 27.23
C ALA A 56 -13.71 1.95 25.89
N VAL A 57 -14.16 1.38 24.76
CA VAL A 57 -14.13 2.05 23.46
C VAL A 57 -15.38 2.93 23.32
N ILE A 58 -15.16 4.24 23.22
CA ILE A 58 -16.24 5.20 22.98
C ILE A 58 -16.67 5.13 21.51
N THR A 59 -17.95 4.88 21.26
CA THR A 59 -18.50 4.72 19.90
C THR A 59 -19.54 5.82 19.62
N ARG A 60 -19.45 6.48 18.45
CA ARG A 60 -20.40 7.49 17.97
C ARG A 60 -20.73 7.20 16.50
N THR A 61 -22.01 7.14 16.15
CA THR A 61 -22.53 6.89 14.78
C THR A 61 -23.50 7.97 14.36
N GLY A 62 -23.84 8.06 13.06
CA GLY A 62 -24.77 9.02 12.52
C GLY A 62 -24.17 10.43 12.32
N GLY A 63 -22.85 10.55 12.30
CA GLY A 63 -22.11 11.79 12.12
C GLY A 63 -20.73 11.71 12.77
N PHE A 64 -19.79 12.57 12.36
CA PHE A 64 -18.51 12.67 13.03
C PHE A 64 -18.62 13.59 14.26
N ASP A 65 -18.39 13.04 15.45
CA ASP A 65 -18.53 13.76 16.71
C ASP A 65 -17.24 14.54 17.03
N VAL A 66 -17.28 15.86 16.84
CA VAL A 66 -16.15 16.77 17.07
C VAL A 66 -15.76 16.90 18.54
N GLN A 67 -16.64 16.54 19.49
CA GLN A 67 -16.31 16.58 20.91
C GLN A 67 -15.23 15.55 21.27
N LEU A 68 -15.12 14.47 20.50
CA LEU A 68 -14.07 13.46 20.69
C LEU A 68 -12.66 14.03 20.51
N LEU A 69 -12.51 15.12 19.73
CA LEU A 69 -11.22 15.79 19.49
C LEU A 69 -10.66 16.50 20.71
N GLU A 70 -11.48 16.78 21.75
CA GLU A 70 -11.04 17.52 22.95
C GLU A 70 -9.97 16.79 23.77
N ARG A 71 -9.96 15.47 23.68
CA ARG A 71 -9.02 14.61 24.43
C ARG A 71 -8.10 13.80 23.52
N ALA A 72 -8.14 14.04 22.21
CA ALA A 72 -7.36 13.29 21.26
C ALA A 72 -5.91 13.76 21.20
N ASP A 73 -4.97 12.82 21.17
CA ASP A 73 -3.57 13.08 20.84
C ASP A 73 -3.32 12.84 19.35
N ILE A 74 -4.14 11.97 18.72
CA ILE A 74 -4.03 11.61 17.30
C ILE A 74 -5.40 11.29 16.70
N VAL A 75 -5.59 11.62 15.44
CA VAL A 75 -6.74 11.22 14.64
C VAL A 75 -6.31 10.21 13.57
N VAL A 76 -6.95 9.05 13.55
CA VAL A 76 -6.67 8.01 12.55
C VAL A 76 -7.86 7.83 11.62
N THR A 77 -7.67 8.16 10.34
CA THR A 77 -8.74 8.11 9.35
C THR A 77 -8.70 6.83 8.51
N SER A 78 -9.88 6.30 8.20
CA SER A 78 -10.02 5.25 7.17
C SER A 78 -9.91 5.86 5.78
N PRO A 79 -9.31 5.16 4.79
CA PRO A 79 -9.08 5.70 3.43
C PRO A 79 -10.35 6.16 2.70
N GLY A 80 -11.50 5.55 3.03
CA GLY A 80 -12.80 5.92 2.43
C GLY A 80 -13.37 7.26 2.91
N VAL A 81 -12.85 7.85 3.99
CA VAL A 81 -13.37 9.10 4.56
C VAL A 81 -12.73 10.31 3.88
N PRO A 82 -13.54 11.26 3.37
CA PRO A 82 -13.03 12.50 2.78
C PRO A 82 -12.32 13.40 3.79
N LEU A 83 -11.10 13.84 3.47
CA LEU A 83 -10.28 14.68 4.36
C LEU A 83 -10.67 16.17 4.34
N ASP A 84 -11.59 16.57 3.49
CA ASP A 84 -12.20 17.90 3.40
C ASP A 84 -13.43 18.06 4.31
N ASP A 85 -13.85 16.99 5.01
CA ASP A 85 -14.92 17.07 6.00
C ASP A 85 -14.56 18.07 7.11
N PRO A 86 -15.53 18.90 7.59
CA PRO A 86 -15.35 19.88 8.65
C PRO A 86 -14.72 19.31 9.95
N PHE A 87 -14.90 18.02 10.22
CA PHE A 87 -14.27 17.33 11.35
C PHE A 87 -12.74 17.42 11.27
N PHE A 88 -12.15 17.15 10.10
CA PHE A 88 -10.70 17.23 9.93
C PHE A 88 -10.16 18.65 9.92
N MET A 89 -10.97 19.63 9.48
CA MET A 89 -10.60 21.05 9.62
C MET A 89 -10.44 21.43 11.10
N GLN A 90 -11.37 20.99 11.95
CA GLN A 90 -11.28 21.23 13.40
C GLN A 90 -10.11 20.47 14.05
N ALA A 91 -9.84 19.24 13.64
CA ALA A 91 -8.68 18.49 14.11
C ALA A 91 -7.36 19.22 13.78
N ARG A 92 -7.21 19.70 12.54
CA ARG A 92 -6.04 20.50 12.13
C ARG A 92 -5.93 21.82 12.90
N ALA A 93 -7.05 22.52 13.12
CA ALA A 93 -7.06 23.77 13.90
C ALA A 93 -6.61 23.58 15.35
N ARG A 94 -6.75 22.36 15.90
CA ARG A 94 -6.25 21.96 17.24
C ARG A 94 -4.81 21.43 17.20
N GLY A 95 -4.17 21.38 16.05
CA GLY A 95 -2.81 20.86 15.88
C GLY A 95 -2.69 19.34 16.00
N LEU A 96 -3.80 18.59 15.86
CA LEU A 96 -3.79 17.12 15.93
C LEU A 96 -3.17 16.52 14.67
N ASP A 97 -2.33 15.49 14.88
CA ASP A 97 -1.79 14.67 13.78
C ASP A 97 -2.91 13.82 13.18
N ILE A 98 -3.11 13.92 11.87
CA ILE A 98 -4.11 13.15 11.13
C ILE A 98 -3.37 12.15 10.24
N VAL A 99 -3.52 10.87 10.55
CA VAL A 99 -2.82 9.78 9.87
C VAL A 99 -3.78 8.71 9.39
N GLY A 100 -3.29 7.82 8.51
CA GLY A 100 -4.01 6.62 8.08
C GLY A 100 -3.47 5.34 8.72
N ASP A 101 -4.10 4.22 8.38
CA ASP A 101 -3.71 2.87 8.78
C ASP A 101 -2.28 2.52 8.36
N ILE A 102 -1.87 2.96 7.17
CA ILE A 102 -0.52 2.70 6.64
C ILE A 102 0.56 3.48 7.38
N GLU A 103 0.26 4.67 7.89
CA GLU A 103 1.19 5.40 8.76
C GLU A 103 1.40 4.68 10.10
N LEU A 104 0.33 4.18 10.73
CA LEU A 104 0.45 3.37 11.95
C LEU A 104 1.23 2.07 11.69
N PHE A 105 0.96 1.42 10.55
CA PHE A 105 1.75 0.26 10.12
C PHE A 105 3.23 0.62 9.98
N ALA A 106 3.55 1.73 9.31
CA ALA A 106 4.93 2.19 9.10
C ALA A 106 5.69 2.42 10.40
N ARG A 107 4.99 2.92 11.45
CA ARG A 107 5.55 3.14 12.80
C ARG A 107 5.82 1.82 13.56
N SER A 108 5.22 0.71 13.12
CA SER A 108 5.25 -0.59 13.83
C SER A 108 5.90 -1.72 13.04
N ALA A 109 6.14 -1.55 11.74
CA ALA A 109 6.70 -2.59 10.87
C ALA A 109 8.14 -2.92 11.27
N ASP A 110 8.42 -4.21 11.45
CA ASP A 110 9.69 -4.78 11.92
C ASP A 110 10.51 -5.48 10.81
N ALA A 111 10.00 -5.48 9.57
CA ALA A 111 10.65 -6.07 8.41
C ALA A 111 10.57 -5.13 7.18
N PRO A 112 11.41 -5.35 6.15
CA PRO A 112 11.34 -4.61 4.90
C PRO A 112 9.95 -4.61 4.27
N VAL A 113 9.56 -3.48 3.67
CA VAL A 113 8.24 -3.28 3.04
C VAL A 113 8.41 -2.96 1.57
N VAL A 114 7.59 -3.56 0.72
CA VAL A 114 7.42 -3.20 -0.69
C VAL A 114 6.04 -2.59 -0.88
N GLY A 115 5.96 -1.46 -1.57
CA GLY A 115 4.72 -0.77 -1.88
C GLY A 115 4.35 -0.86 -3.36
N ILE A 116 3.10 -1.18 -3.65
CA ILE A 116 2.57 -1.31 -5.00
C ILE A 116 1.33 -0.43 -5.12
N THR A 117 1.35 0.53 -6.04
CA THR A 117 0.20 1.36 -6.39
C THR A 117 0.04 1.48 -7.91
N GLY A 118 -1.02 2.09 -8.35
CA GLY A 118 -1.40 2.30 -9.73
C GLY A 118 -2.92 2.41 -9.86
N THR A 119 -3.42 2.69 -11.03
CA THR A 119 -4.86 2.59 -11.29
C THR A 119 -5.25 1.13 -11.46
N ASN A 120 -4.56 0.38 -12.31
CA ASN A 120 -4.84 -1.02 -12.64
C ASN A 120 -3.64 -1.93 -12.35
N GLY A 121 -3.88 -3.23 -12.18
CA GLY A 121 -2.84 -4.26 -12.02
C GLY A 121 -2.30 -4.44 -10.61
N LYS A 122 -2.63 -3.56 -9.67
CA LYS A 122 -2.13 -3.60 -8.30
C LYS A 122 -2.23 -4.98 -7.65
N SER A 123 -3.43 -5.53 -7.59
CA SER A 123 -3.70 -6.80 -6.90
C SER A 123 -2.97 -7.97 -7.55
N THR A 124 -2.89 -7.98 -8.89
CA THR A 124 -2.12 -9.00 -9.63
C THR A 124 -0.64 -8.95 -9.29
N VAL A 125 -0.03 -7.76 -9.35
CA VAL A 125 1.41 -7.58 -9.05
C VAL A 125 1.71 -7.87 -7.58
N THR A 126 0.85 -7.41 -6.67
CA THR A 126 1.00 -7.65 -5.23
C THR A 126 0.95 -9.14 -4.89
N THR A 127 -0.05 -9.86 -5.43
CA THR A 127 -0.20 -11.29 -5.20
C THR A 127 0.96 -12.08 -5.83
N LEU A 128 1.31 -11.74 -7.08
CA LEU A 128 2.37 -12.43 -7.81
C LEU A 128 3.74 -12.23 -7.13
N LEU A 129 4.06 -11.01 -6.67
CA LEU A 129 5.30 -10.75 -5.94
C LEU A 129 5.34 -11.53 -4.61
N GLY A 130 4.21 -11.58 -3.89
CA GLY A 130 4.10 -12.39 -2.68
C GLY A 130 4.42 -13.86 -2.94
N ARG A 131 3.82 -14.46 -3.97
CA ARG A 131 4.06 -15.85 -4.37
C ARG A 131 5.49 -16.10 -4.83
N MET A 132 6.10 -15.16 -5.58
CA MET A 132 7.52 -15.24 -5.96
C MET A 132 8.44 -15.25 -4.74
N ALA A 133 8.15 -14.42 -3.74
CA ALA A 133 8.90 -14.36 -2.49
C ALA A 133 8.74 -15.65 -1.67
N GLU A 134 7.51 -16.19 -1.55
CA GLU A 134 7.25 -17.47 -0.89
C GLU A 134 7.99 -18.63 -1.57
N ARG A 135 7.96 -18.71 -2.90
CA ARG A 135 8.69 -19.70 -3.69
C ARG A 135 10.21 -19.59 -3.50
N ALA A 136 10.71 -18.40 -3.23
CA ALA A 136 12.11 -18.13 -2.90
C ALA A 136 12.45 -18.43 -1.43
N GLY A 137 11.52 -18.93 -0.62
CA GLY A 137 11.73 -19.27 0.79
C GLY A 137 11.63 -18.09 1.76
N VAL A 138 11.11 -16.92 1.32
CA VAL A 138 10.92 -15.73 2.15
C VAL A 138 9.59 -15.83 2.91
N ARG A 139 9.60 -15.56 4.21
CA ARG A 139 8.37 -15.45 5.02
C ARG A 139 7.71 -14.11 4.73
N VAL A 140 6.83 -14.08 3.73
CA VAL A 140 6.18 -12.87 3.25
C VAL A 140 4.77 -12.72 3.84
N ARG A 141 4.36 -11.47 4.06
CA ARG A 141 2.99 -11.09 4.40
C ARG A 141 2.47 -10.13 3.34
N VAL A 142 1.29 -10.42 2.81
CA VAL A 142 0.66 -9.68 1.72
C VAL A 142 -0.66 -9.07 2.19
N GLY A 143 -0.88 -7.78 1.94
CA GLY A 143 -2.11 -7.11 2.34
C GLY A 143 -2.13 -5.62 2.00
N GLY A 144 -2.82 -4.83 2.83
CA GLY A 144 -3.04 -3.39 2.63
C GLY A 144 -4.42 -3.10 2.06
N ASN A 145 -4.49 -2.45 0.90
CA ASN A 145 -5.75 -2.22 0.20
C ASN A 145 -6.37 -3.52 -0.36
N LEU A 146 -5.56 -4.54 -0.59
CA LEU A 146 -5.98 -5.88 -0.98
C LEU A 146 -6.07 -6.80 0.25
N GLY A 147 -7.13 -7.59 0.33
CA GLY A 147 -7.23 -8.69 1.29
C GLY A 147 -7.28 -8.22 2.74
N GLN A 148 -6.21 -8.45 3.50
CA GLN A 148 -6.13 -8.07 4.90
C GLN A 148 -5.61 -6.64 5.09
N PRO A 149 -6.20 -5.85 6.03
CA PRO A 149 -5.61 -4.59 6.46
C PRO A 149 -4.15 -4.73 6.88
N ALA A 150 -3.31 -3.73 6.55
CA ALA A 150 -1.88 -3.80 6.81
C ALA A 150 -1.54 -4.06 8.29
N LEU A 151 -2.26 -3.43 9.22
CA LEU A 151 -2.04 -3.59 10.67
C LEU A 151 -2.30 -5.03 11.17
N ASP A 152 -3.21 -5.78 10.52
CA ASP A 152 -3.47 -7.18 10.88
C ASP A 152 -2.34 -8.13 10.45
N LEU A 153 -1.41 -7.66 9.61
CA LEU A 153 -0.24 -8.44 9.19
C LEU A 153 0.84 -8.48 10.28
N LEU A 154 0.89 -7.47 11.15
CA LEU A 154 1.88 -7.33 12.23
C LEU A 154 1.78 -8.45 13.28
N ASP A 155 0.61 -9.06 13.44
CA ASP A 155 0.33 -10.05 14.48
C ASP A 155 0.63 -11.50 14.07
N ARG A 156 1.21 -11.73 12.90
CA ARG A 156 1.33 -13.07 12.32
C ARG A 156 2.67 -13.77 12.56
N GLY A 157 3.43 -13.29 13.53
CA GLY A 157 4.73 -13.86 13.88
C GLY A 157 5.85 -13.46 12.92
N PRO A 158 7.02 -14.12 12.97
CA PRO A 158 8.21 -13.68 12.26
C PRO A 158 7.97 -13.47 10.77
N THR A 159 8.37 -12.32 10.27
CA THR A 159 8.17 -11.89 8.89
C THR A 159 9.49 -11.39 8.32
N ASP A 160 9.83 -11.76 7.08
CA ASP A 160 11.02 -11.30 6.38
C ASP A 160 10.70 -10.18 5.37
N LEU A 161 9.45 -10.09 4.94
CA LEU A 161 9.00 -9.12 3.93
C LEU A 161 7.50 -8.83 4.04
N TYR A 162 7.14 -7.56 4.00
CA TYR A 162 5.77 -7.12 3.77
C TYR A 162 5.61 -6.65 2.32
N VAL A 163 4.55 -7.11 1.63
CA VAL A 163 4.17 -6.66 0.29
C VAL A 163 2.80 -6.01 0.39
N LEU A 164 2.74 -4.69 0.21
CA LEU A 164 1.53 -3.92 0.40
C LEU A 164 0.97 -3.37 -0.90
N GLU A 165 -0.30 -3.67 -1.16
CA GLU A 165 -1.09 -2.89 -2.09
C GLU A 165 -1.51 -1.58 -1.41
N LEU A 166 -1.25 -0.44 -2.06
CA LEU A 166 -1.54 0.88 -1.52
C LEU A 166 -2.44 1.67 -2.46
N SER A 167 -3.56 2.18 -1.93
CA SER A 167 -4.41 3.13 -2.64
C SER A 167 -3.83 4.55 -2.56
N SER A 168 -4.27 5.46 -3.46
CA SER A 168 -3.93 6.87 -3.38
C SER A 168 -4.39 7.50 -2.06
N PHE A 169 -5.59 7.15 -1.58
CA PHE A 169 -6.14 7.64 -0.31
C PHE A 169 -5.30 7.24 0.91
N GLN A 170 -4.74 6.03 0.92
CA GLN A 170 -3.81 5.60 1.96
C GLN A 170 -2.50 6.38 1.90
N LEU A 171 -1.99 6.63 0.68
CA LEU A 171 -0.76 7.39 0.50
C LEU A 171 -0.90 8.86 0.92
N ASP A 172 -2.09 9.46 0.81
CA ASP A 172 -2.36 10.85 1.23
C ASP A 172 -2.17 11.07 2.74
N THR A 173 -2.35 10.02 3.53
CA THR A 173 -2.23 10.04 5.00
C THR A 173 -1.02 9.26 5.52
N THR A 174 -0.03 9.00 4.65
CA THR A 174 1.20 8.26 4.96
C THR A 174 2.42 9.16 4.79
N HIS A 175 3.30 9.23 5.79
CA HIS A 175 4.43 10.14 5.85
C HIS A 175 5.77 9.45 6.11
N SER A 176 5.81 8.49 7.03
CA SER A 176 7.04 7.87 7.52
C SER A 176 7.37 6.51 6.90
N LEU A 177 6.51 5.98 6.02
CA LEU A 177 6.68 4.67 5.40
C LEU A 177 7.99 4.61 4.60
N LYS A 178 8.89 3.69 5.01
CA LYS A 178 10.13 3.41 4.30
C LYS A 178 9.95 2.13 3.48
N LEU A 179 10.23 2.21 2.20
CA LEU A 179 10.05 1.11 1.27
C LEU A 179 11.40 0.61 0.72
N LYS A 180 11.61 -0.69 0.73
CA LYS A 180 12.74 -1.36 0.06
C LYS A 180 12.65 -1.21 -1.44
N ALA A 181 11.44 -1.32 -1.99
CA ALA A 181 11.10 -1.01 -3.37
C ALA A 181 9.67 -0.49 -3.45
N ALA A 182 9.40 0.36 -4.42
CA ALA A 182 8.08 0.91 -4.68
C ALA A 182 7.79 0.93 -6.19
N VAL A 183 6.53 0.74 -6.57
CA VAL A 183 6.09 0.86 -7.96
C VAL A 183 4.79 1.66 -8.09
N VAL A 184 4.75 2.55 -9.08
CA VAL A 184 3.51 3.04 -9.68
C VAL A 184 3.37 2.35 -11.03
N LEU A 185 2.35 1.48 -11.17
CA LEU A 185 2.17 0.67 -12.37
C LEU A 185 1.70 1.49 -13.57
N ASN A 186 0.73 2.35 -13.33
CA ASN A 186 0.09 3.23 -14.32
C ASN A 186 -0.76 4.28 -13.63
N VAL A 187 -1.09 5.35 -14.37
CA VAL A 187 -2.04 6.38 -13.94
C VAL A 187 -3.02 6.66 -15.07
N SER A 188 -4.28 6.36 -14.84
CA SER A 188 -5.40 6.71 -15.74
C SER A 188 -6.52 7.36 -14.94
N ALA A 189 -7.45 8.04 -15.60
CA ALA A 189 -8.55 8.75 -14.94
C ALA A 189 -9.39 7.78 -14.09
N ASP A 190 -9.37 8.04 -12.80
CA ASP A 190 -10.13 7.31 -11.77
C ASP A 190 -10.29 8.22 -10.54
N HIS A 191 -11.30 7.99 -9.72
CA HIS A 191 -11.54 8.75 -8.48
C HIS A 191 -11.58 10.28 -8.65
N LEU A 192 -12.07 10.78 -9.80
CA LEU A 192 -12.19 12.22 -10.05
C LEU A 192 -13.28 12.90 -9.21
N ASP A 193 -14.09 12.14 -8.50
CA ASP A 193 -14.97 12.58 -7.42
C ASP A 193 -14.20 13.02 -6.15
N ARG A 194 -12.96 12.53 -5.98
CA ARG A 194 -12.10 12.78 -4.82
C ARG A 194 -10.87 13.64 -5.14
N TYR A 195 -10.41 13.61 -6.38
CA TYR A 195 -9.28 14.39 -6.86
C TYR A 195 -9.72 15.41 -7.90
N ALA A 196 -9.45 16.67 -7.66
CA ALA A 196 -9.85 17.76 -8.56
C ALA A 196 -9.27 17.62 -9.98
N THR A 197 -8.15 16.94 -10.15
CA THR A 197 -7.47 16.72 -11.44
C THR A 197 -6.77 15.37 -11.46
N LEU A 198 -6.52 14.83 -12.67
CA LEU A 198 -5.67 13.66 -12.86
C LEU A 198 -4.26 13.87 -12.28
N ARG A 199 -3.75 15.10 -12.34
CA ARG A 199 -2.44 15.43 -11.77
C ARG A 199 -2.43 15.27 -10.25
N HIS A 200 -3.45 15.75 -9.52
CA HIS A 200 -3.55 15.55 -8.06
C HIS A 200 -3.59 14.05 -7.71
N TYR A 201 -4.28 13.25 -8.52
CA TYR A 201 -4.30 11.80 -8.36
C TYR A 201 -2.92 11.16 -8.60
N ALA A 202 -2.20 11.62 -9.62
CA ALA A 202 -0.84 11.19 -9.91
C ALA A 202 0.13 11.60 -8.78
N ASP A 203 0.04 12.84 -8.30
CA ASP A 203 0.86 13.37 -7.19
C ASP A 203 0.64 12.57 -5.89
N SER A 204 -0.62 12.17 -5.60
CA SER A 204 -0.92 11.28 -4.48
C SER A 204 -0.19 9.93 -4.61
N LYS A 205 -0.24 9.29 -5.79
CA LYS A 205 0.48 8.03 -6.02
C LYS A 205 2.00 8.18 -5.98
N ALA A 206 2.53 9.32 -6.46
CA ALA A 206 3.97 9.59 -6.47
C ALA A 206 4.59 9.61 -5.06
N ARG A 207 3.78 9.85 -4.01
CA ARG A 207 4.20 9.80 -2.60
C ARG A 207 4.83 8.47 -2.22
N ILE A 208 4.47 7.36 -2.92
CA ILE A 208 5.04 6.04 -2.67
C ILE A 208 6.56 6.00 -2.85
N TYR A 209 7.11 6.92 -3.66
CA TYR A 209 8.56 7.00 -3.91
C TYR A 209 9.32 7.85 -2.88
N HIS A 210 8.63 8.60 -2.00
CA HIS A 210 9.28 9.59 -1.13
C HIS A 210 10.39 9.01 -0.25
N ASN A 211 10.19 7.83 0.30
CA ASN A 211 11.15 7.15 1.18
C ASN A 211 11.47 5.75 0.66
N SER A 212 11.46 5.53 -0.67
CA SER A 212 11.81 4.26 -1.26
C SER A 212 13.31 4.18 -1.57
N GLU A 213 13.94 3.03 -1.29
CA GLU A 213 15.34 2.77 -1.69
C GLU A 213 15.46 2.53 -3.19
N THR A 214 14.47 1.86 -3.79
CA THR A 214 14.42 1.60 -5.23
C THR A 214 13.04 1.97 -5.78
N ALA A 215 13.02 2.82 -6.78
CA ALA A 215 11.83 3.16 -7.54
C ALA A 215 11.74 2.24 -8.78
N VAL A 216 10.68 1.45 -8.87
CA VAL A 216 10.36 0.68 -10.08
C VAL A 216 9.37 1.51 -10.90
N VAL A 217 9.71 1.82 -12.15
CA VAL A 217 8.95 2.75 -12.99
C VAL A 217 8.51 2.10 -14.29
N ASN A 218 7.28 2.40 -14.70
CA ASN A 218 6.79 2.05 -16.02
C ASN A 218 7.32 3.03 -17.06
N ALA A 219 8.23 2.58 -17.94
CA ALA A 219 8.83 3.39 -18.99
C ALA A 219 7.84 3.81 -20.09
N ASP A 220 6.72 3.07 -20.23
CA ASP A 220 5.65 3.40 -21.18
C ASP A 220 4.73 4.53 -20.69
N GLU A 221 4.87 4.94 -19.42
CA GLU A 221 4.06 5.97 -18.76
C GLU A 221 4.92 7.21 -18.44
N PRO A 222 4.98 8.23 -19.31
CA PRO A 222 5.85 9.40 -19.11
C PRO A 222 5.60 10.14 -17.78
N GLU A 223 4.36 10.11 -17.28
CA GLU A 223 4.01 10.69 -15.97
C GLU A 223 4.70 9.93 -14.84
N VAL A 224 4.69 8.59 -14.89
CA VAL A 224 5.31 7.73 -13.87
C VAL A 224 6.83 7.87 -13.87
N VAL A 225 7.45 7.98 -15.03
CA VAL A 225 8.92 8.16 -15.18
C VAL A 225 9.43 9.40 -14.44
N ARG A 226 8.60 10.45 -14.31
CA ARG A 226 8.97 11.72 -13.66
C ARG A 226 8.75 11.73 -12.14
N MET A 227 8.09 10.72 -11.58
CA MET A 227 7.71 10.70 -10.16
C MET A 227 8.86 10.45 -9.17
N PRO A 228 9.88 9.60 -9.46
CA PRO A 228 10.98 9.39 -8.54
C PRO A 228 11.80 10.64 -8.29
N ARG A 229 12.38 10.74 -7.09
CA ARG A 229 13.30 11.85 -6.76
C ARG A 229 14.57 11.76 -7.59
N SER A 230 15.17 12.89 -7.89
CA SER A 230 16.49 12.94 -8.51
C SER A 230 17.52 12.18 -7.66
N GLY A 231 18.31 11.32 -8.29
CA GLY A 231 19.31 10.48 -7.63
C GLY A 231 18.76 9.18 -6.99
N ALA A 232 17.45 8.90 -7.08
CA ALA A 232 16.91 7.61 -6.65
C ALA A 232 17.45 6.46 -7.52
N ARG A 233 17.64 5.28 -6.92
CA ARG A 233 17.90 4.08 -7.70
C ARG A 233 16.62 3.71 -8.45
N VAL A 234 16.70 3.65 -9.78
CA VAL A 234 15.58 3.33 -10.65
C VAL A 234 15.82 1.99 -11.33
N ILE A 235 14.77 1.16 -11.41
CA ILE A 235 14.66 -0.01 -12.29
C ILE A 235 13.42 0.22 -13.15
N SER A 236 13.57 0.14 -14.46
CA SER A 236 12.47 0.40 -15.39
C SER A 236 11.87 -0.89 -15.95
N PHE A 237 10.57 -0.85 -16.24
CA PHE A 237 9.88 -1.88 -17.01
C PHE A 237 8.98 -1.24 -18.07
N GLY A 238 8.70 -1.95 -19.16
CA GLY A 238 7.80 -1.48 -20.20
C GLY A 238 7.63 -2.48 -21.32
N LEU A 239 6.58 -2.30 -22.13
CA LEU A 239 6.28 -3.15 -23.29
C LEU A 239 6.87 -2.60 -24.60
N HIS A 240 7.07 -1.27 -24.66
CA HIS A 240 7.35 -0.53 -25.89
C HIS A 240 8.65 0.25 -25.86
N ASN A 241 9.03 0.79 -24.70
CA ASN A 241 10.24 1.59 -24.56
C ASN A 241 11.41 0.75 -24.09
N ASP A 242 12.62 1.23 -24.36
CA ASP A 242 13.82 0.61 -23.81
C ASP A 242 13.78 0.71 -22.28
N ALA A 243 13.84 -0.44 -21.63
CA ALA A 243 13.72 -0.58 -20.19
C ALA A 243 14.57 -1.74 -19.68
N ASP A 244 14.89 -1.74 -18.36
CA ASP A 244 15.63 -2.85 -17.74
C ASP A 244 14.89 -4.16 -17.90
N PHE A 245 13.56 -4.14 -17.78
CA PHE A 245 12.67 -5.29 -18.02
C PHE A 245 11.68 -4.95 -19.13
N THR A 246 11.77 -5.64 -20.27
CA THR A 246 10.93 -5.33 -21.43
C THR A 246 10.60 -6.58 -22.26
N LEU A 247 9.88 -6.38 -23.35
CA LEU A 247 9.65 -7.41 -24.36
C LEU A 247 10.66 -7.24 -25.49
N SER A 248 11.24 -8.34 -25.95
CA SER A 248 11.96 -8.35 -27.22
C SER A 248 11.77 -9.68 -27.93
N THR A 249 12.00 -9.69 -29.24
CA THR A 249 11.97 -10.90 -30.06
C THR A 249 13.42 -11.29 -30.37
N PRO A 250 13.97 -12.32 -29.69
CA PRO A 250 15.32 -12.78 -29.98
C PRO A 250 15.44 -13.27 -31.45
N PRO A 251 16.59 -13.12 -32.08
CA PRO A 251 16.79 -13.63 -33.48
C PRO A 251 16.50 -15.11 -33.65
N SER A 252 16.59 -15.89 -32.58
CA SER A 252 16.36 -17.34 -32.55
C SER A 252 14.90 -17.73 -32.33
N SER A 253 13.97 -16.78 -32.17
CA SER A 253 12.56 -17.06 -31.89
C SER A 253 11.64 -16.16 -32.71
N PRO A 254 10.52 -16.66 -33.26
CA PRO A 254 9.50 -15.81 -33.87
C PRO A 254 8.59 -15.11 -32.83
N GLU A 255 8.68 -15.48 -31.55
CA GLU A 255 7.80 -15.03 -30.50
C GLU A 255 8.48 -14.02 -29.57
N PRO A 256 7.72 -13.10 -28.96
CA PRO A 256 8.24 -12.17 -27.96
C PRO A 256 8.61 -12.90 -26.66
N TRP A 257 9.67 -12.41 -26.01
CA TRP A 257 10.17 -12.89 -24.73
C TRP A 257 10.15 -11.75 -23.70
N LEU A 258 9.94 -12.10 -22.45
CA LEU A 258 10.33 -11.26 -21.33
C LEU A 258 11.85 -11.23 -21.28
N THR A 259 12.41 -10.04 -21.19
CA THR A 259 13.87 -9.84 -21.18
C THR A 259 14.30 -8.96 -20.02
N ARG A 260 15.54 -9.12 -19.60
CA ARG A 260 16.21 -8.24 -18.63
C ARG A 260 17.47 -7.68 -19.26
N ARG A 261 17.52 -6.37 -19.51
CA ARG A 261 18.65 -5.68 -20.13
C ARG A 261 19.13 -6.39 -21.41
N GLY A 262 18.19 -6.73 -22.27
CA GLY A 262 18.46 -7.43 -23.52
C GLY A 262 18.67 -8.95 -23.40
N SER A 263 18.85 -9.49 -22.19
CA SER A 263 18.99 -10.94 -21.98
C SER A 263 17.61 -11.62 -21.93
N PRO A 264 17.31 -12.62 -22.76
CA PRO A 264 16.04 -13.33 -22.75
C PRO A 264 15.87 -14.13 -21.46
N LEU A 265 14.67 -14.08 -20.88
CA LEU A 265 14.30 -14.78 -19.65
C LEU A 265 13.34 -15.94 -19.92
N MET A 266 12.19 -15.65 -20.53
CA MET A 266 11.19 -16.66 -20.89
C MET A 266 10.27 -16.17 -22.02
N PRO A 267 9.72 -17.05 -22.87
CA PRO A 267 8.72 -16.68 -23.85
C PRO A 267 7.45 -16.10 -23.19
N VAL A 268 6.86 -15.05 -23.77
CA VAL A 268 5.58 -14.51 -23.30
C VAL A 268 4.48 -15.56 -23.35
N ALA A 269 4.50 -16.47 -24.34
CA ALA A 269 3.55 -17.58 -24.47
C ALA A 269 3.59 -18.57 -23.29
N SER A 270 4.66 -18.56 -22.47
CA SER A 270 4.75 -19.39 -21.25
C SER A 270 3.99 -18.79 -20.06
N LEU A 271 3.48 -17.56 -20.15
CA LEU A 271 2.62 -16.97 -19.14
C LEU A 271 1.22 -17.61 -19.23
N ARG A 272 0.68 -18.08 -18.10
CA ARG A 272 -0.71 -18.57 -18.04
C ARG A 272 -1.73 -17.45 -17.98
N ILE A 273 -1.32 -16.26 -17.57
CA ILE A 273 -2.13 -15.04 -17.62
C ILE A 273 -1.93 -14.36 -18.98
N SER A 274 -2.98 -14.32 -19.80
CA SER A 274 -2.92 -13.77 -21.16
C SER A 274 -3.15 -12.25 -21.19
N GLY A 275 -2.72 -11.62 -22.28
CA GLY A 275 -2.94 -10.21 -22.56
C GLY A 275 -1.74 -9.31 -22.23
N ARG A 276 -1.63 -8.21 -22.99
CA ARG A 276 -0.51 -7.27 -22.89
C ARG A 276 -0.35 -6.66 -21.50
N HIS A 277 -1.47 -6.33 -20.83
CA HIS A 277 -1.47 -5.80 -19.46
C HIS A 277 -0.88 -6.80 -18.46
N ASN A 278 -1.09 -8.10 -18.66
CA ASN A 278 -0.50 -9.13 -17.80
C ASN A 278 1.00 -9.35 -18.10
N ALA A 279 1.44 -9.16 -19.34
CA ALA A 279 2.87 -9.11 -19.64
C ALA A 279 3.54 -7.91 -18.94
N ALA A 280 2.91 -6.73 -18.92
CA ALA A 280 3.40 -5.58 -18.17
C ALA A 280 3.43 -5.85 -16.66
N ASN A 281 2.38 -6.47 -16.09
CA ASN A 281 2.35 -6.88 -14.69
C ASN A 281 3.48 -7.87 -14.35
N ALA A 282 3.77 -8.83 -15.23
CA ALA A 282 4.88 -9.77 -15.07
C ALA A 282 6.23 -9.05 -15.07
N LEU A 283 6.47 -8.12 -16.00
CA LEU A 283 7.70 -7.31 -16.05
C LEU A 283 7.86 -6.43 -14.80
N ALA A 284 6.78 -5.77 -14.34
CA ALA A 284 6.77 -4.98 -13.11
C ALA A 284 7.14 -5.85 -11.91
N THR A 285 6.58 -7.06 -11.82
CA THR A 285 6.86 -7.98 -10.70
C THR A 285 8.29 -8.49 -10.74
N LEU A 286 8.83 -8.82 -11.92
CA LEU A 286 10.24 -9.18 -12.08
C LEU A 286 11.18 -8.04 -11.68
N ALA A 287 10.86 -6.80 -12.03
CA ALA A 287 11.63 -5.62 -11.64
C ALA A 287 11.63 -5.40 -10.12
N LEU A 288 10.47 -5.59 -9.45
CA LEU A 288 10.37 -5.55 -7.99
C LEU A 288 11.17 -6.69 -7.34
N GLY A 289 11.06 -7.92 -7.86
CA GLY A 289 11.81 -9.08 -7.39
C GLY A 289 13.33 -8.90 -7.55
N ASP A 290 13.78 -8.27 -8.64
CA ASP A 290 15.19 -7.90 -8.84
C ASP A 290 15.68 -6.86 -7.83
N ALA A 291 14.83 -5.86 -7.51
CA ALA A 291 15.10 -4.89 -6.45
C ALA A 291 15.29 -5.56 -5.08
N LEU A 292 14.54 -6.62 -4.83
CA LEU A 292 14.61 -7.46 -3.62
C LEU A 292 15.72 -8.52 -3.67
N ARG A 293 16.39 -8.68 -4.80
CA ARG A 293 17.38 -9.73 -5.07
C ARG A 293 16.81 -11.14 -4.93
N LEU A 294 15.56 -11.36 -5.29
CA LEU A 294 14.98 -12.70 -5.35
C LEU A 294 15.65 -13.52 -6.45
N PRO A 295 15.83 -14.84 -6.26
CA PRO A 295 16.38 -15.73 -7.28
C PRO A 295 15.52 -15.67 -8.56
N MET A 296 16.13 -15.34 -9.70
CA MET A 296 15.43 -15.18 -10.99
C MET A 296 14.66 -16.46 -11.36
N GLN A 297 15.27 -17.65 -11.15
CA GLN A 297 14.61 -18.90 -11.47
C GLN A 297 13.30 -19.10 -10.70
N SER A 298 13.28 -18.82 -9.38
CA SER A 298 12.06 -18.91 -8.58
C SER A 298 10.95 -17.97 -9.09
N MET A 299 11.33 -16.76 -9.54
CA MET A 299 10.39 -15.81 -10.12
C MET A 299 9.82 -16.30 -11.46
N LEU A 300 10.66 -16.85 -12.34
CA LEU A 300 10.23 -17.38 -13.64
C LEU A 300 9.35 -18.62 -13.48
N ASP A 301 9.65 -19.49 -12.52
CA ASP A 301 8.83 -20.67 -12.23
C ASP A 301 7.45 -20.26 -11.71
N GLU A 302 7.37 -19.22 -10.86
CA GLU A 302 6.10 -18.69 -10.42
C GLU A 302 5.28 -18.07 -11.56
N LEU A 303 5.92 -17.36 -12.49
CA LEU A 303 5.24 -16.84 -13.69
C LEU A 303 4.63 -17.93 -14.57
N ARG A 304 5.26 -19.11 -14.66
CA ARG A 304 4.71 -20.26 -15.40
C ARG A 304 3.50 -20.88 -14.72
N ASP A 305 3.44 -20.81 -13.39
CA ASP A 305 2.40 -21.47 -12.61
C ASP A 305 1.21 -20.54 -12.28
N PHE A 306 1.41 -19.23 -12.29
CA PHE A 306 0.41 -18.25 -11.88
C PHE A 306 -0.74 -18.15 -12.89
N THR A 307 -1.94 -18.51 -12.46
CA THR A 307 -3.17 -18.52 -13.28
C THR A 307 -4.06 -17.29 -13.13
N GLY A 308 -3.59 -16.27 -12.40
CA GLY A 308 -4.35 -15.06 -12.10
C GLY A 308 -4.88 -15.05 -10.65
N LEU A 309 -5.69 -14.03 -10.38
CA LEU A 309 -6.41 -13.92 -9.10
C LEU A 309 -7.62 -14.86 -9.11
N PRO A 310 -8.04 -15.39 -7.94
CA PRO A 310 -9.23 -16.20 -7.81
C PRO A 310 -10.52 -15.44 -8.14
#